data_7a01b88c7a964d35616d2edab7ac080c
#
_entry.id   7a01b88c7a964d35616d2edab7ac080c
#
_cell.length_a   1.000
_cell.length_b   1.000
_cell.length_c   1.000
_cell.angle_alpha   90.00
_cell.angle_beta   90.00
_cell.angle_gamma   90.00
#
_symmetry.space_group_name_H-M   'P 1'
#
loop_
_entity.id
_entity.type
_entity.pdbx_description
1 polymer ?
#
loop_
_entity_poly.entity_id
_entity_poly.type
_entity_poly.pdbx_seq_one_letter_code
_entity_poly.pdbx_strand_id
1 'polypeptide(L)' 'MIHINWQERETLKKVKCVHTDAAKYIVDRALTAGNIYDVKNETEEFYFIVDNSGKVSGFYKDYFQDA' A
#
# COMPACT_ATOMS: atom_id res chain seq x y z
N MET A 1 20.85 5.10 -4.85
CA MET A 1 20.33 4.88 -4.68
C MET A 1 19.49 4.74 -4.12
N ILE A 2 18.87 4.76 -4.07
CA ILE A 2 18.06 4.77 -3.78
C ILE A 2 17.48 4.13 -3.09
N HIS A 3 17.04 3.81 -2.83
CA HIS A 3 16.41 3.31 -2.39
C HIS A 3 16.07 2.85 -1.66
N ILE A 4 16.41 3.09 -1.97
CA ILE A 4 16.03 2.30 -1.47
C ILE A 4 15.55 1.64 -0.27
N ASN A 5 15.47 1.96 0.85
CA ASN A 5 14.91 1.31 2.01
C ASN A 5 13.63 2.01 2.44
N TRP A 6 12.63 1.99 1.58
CA TRP A 6 11.36 2.65 1.86
C TRP A 6 10.70 2.08 3.10
N GLN A 7 10.92 0.79 3.40
CA GLN A 7 10.39 0.19 4.62
C GLN A 7 10.92 0.84 5.89
N GLU A 8 12.10 1.46 5.80
CA GLU A 8 12.74 2.13 6.94
C GLU A 8 12.42 3.62 7.01
N ARG A 9 11.72 4.15 6.00
CA ARG A 9 11.32 5.56 6.01
C ARG A 9 10.19 5.77 6.99
N GLU A 10 10.00 7.01 7.41
CA GLU A 10 8.85 7.35 8.21
C GLU A 10 7.57 7.03 7.47
N THR A 11 6.60 6.56 8.23
CA THR A 11 5.26 6.34 7.69
C THR A 11 4.59 7.70 7.50
N LEU A 12 4.18 8.01 6.28
CA LEU A 12 3.50 9.27 5.97
C LEU A 12 2.11 9.28 6.59
N LYS A 13 1.39 8.18 6.52
CA LYS A 13 0.05 8.03 7.08
C LYS A 13 -0.30 6.55 7.08
N LYS A 14 -1.39 6.22 7.71
CA LYS A 14 -1.92 4.85 7.68
C LYS A 14 -3.21 4.83 6.90
N VAL A 15 -3.42 3.76 6.15
CA VAL A 15 -4.63 3.57 5.35
C VAL A 15 -5.17 2.18 5.59
N LYS A 16 -6.48 2.03 5.43
CA LYS A 16 -7.16 0.75 5.57
C LYS A 16 -7.53 0.26 4.17
N CYS A 17 -7.19 -0.99 3.88
CA CYS A 17 -7.60 -1.61 2.64
C CYS A 17 -9.09 -1.92 2.72
N VAL A 18 -9.88 -1.42 1.77
CA VAL A 18 -11.34 -1.58 1.79
C VAL A 18 -11.82 -2.59 0.76
N HIS A 19 -11.00 -2.89 -0.26
CA HIS A 19 -11.31 -3.96 -1.20
C HIS A 19 -10.02 -4.38 -1.91
N THR A 20 -10.07 -5.55 -2.53
CA THR A 20 -8.95 -6.08 -3.31
C THR A 20 -9.40 -6.46 -4.72
N ASP A 21 -10.46 -5.84 -5.19
CA ASP A 21 -11.00 -6.10 -6.52
C ASP A 21 -10.10 -5.45 -7.56
N ALA A 22 -9.44 -6.27 -8.36
CA ALA A 22 -8.59 -5.78 -9.43
C ALA A 22 -8.91 -6.54 -10.71
N ALA A 23 -9.07 -5.82 -11.80
CA ALA A 23 -9.44 -6.43 -13.07
C ALA A 23 -8.29 -7.23 -13.69
N LYS A 24 -7.05 -6.82 -13.45
CA LYS A 24 -5.89 -7.40 -14.11
C LYS A 24 -4.89 -8.07 -13.20
N TYR A 25 -4.90 -7.76 -11.93
CA TYR A 25 -3.86 -8.18 -11.00
C TYR A 25 -4.47 -8.88 -9.81
N ILE A 26 -3.74 -9.86 -9.30
CA ILE A 26 -4.13 -10.54 -8.07
C ILE A 26 -3.52 -9.75 -6.91
N VAL A 27 -4.29 -8.91 -6.28
CA VAL A 27 -3.81 -8.08 -5.17
C VAL A 27 -4.14 -8.67 -3.81
N ASP A 28 -5.02 -9.66 -3.74
CA ASP A 28 -5.45 -10.26 -2.49
C ASP A 28 -4.32 -11.06 -1.80
N ARG A 29 -3.23 -11.31 -2.49
CA ARG A 29 -2.03 -11.90 -1.88
C ARG A 29 -1.19 -10.87 -1.16
N ALA A 30 -1.19 -9.65 -1.66
CA ALA A 30 -0.40 -8.56 -1.11
C ALA A 30 -1.19 -7.74 -0.11
N LEU A 31 -2.51 -7.68 -0.27
CA LEU A 31 -3.40 -6.88 0.56
C LEU A 31 -4.52 -7.74 1.11
N THR A 32 -4.94 -7.42 2.33
CA THR A 32 -6.11 -8.03 2.94
C THR A 32 -7.11 -6.93 3.28
N ALA A 33 -8.32 -7.03 2.77
CA ALA A 33 -9.37 -6.05 3.06
C ALA A 33 -9.63 -6.02 4.57
N GLY A 34 -9.69 -4.83 5.12
CA GLY A 34 -9.87 -4.62 6.55
C GLY A 34 -8.57 -4.39 7.32
N ASN A 35 -7.42 -4.67 6.73
CA ASN A 35 -6.14 -4.45 7.40
C ASN A 35 -5.66 -3.01 7.18
N ILE A 36 -4.86 -2.56 8.13
CA ILE A 36 -4.24 -1.23 8.10
C ILE A 36 -2.82 -1.38 7.56
N TYR A 37 -2.42 -0.46 6.69
CA TYR A 37 -1.09 -0.47 6.08
C TYR A 37 -0.42 0.88 6.25
N ASP A 38 0.90 0.86 6.38
CA ASP A 38 1.71 2.07 6.46
C ASP A 38 2.03 2.57 5.06
N VAL A 39 1.73 3.85 4.81
CA VAL A 39 2.07 4.50 3.54
C VAL A 39 3.46 5.08 3.65
N LYS A 40 4.35 4.63 2.80
CA LYS A 40 5.75 5.09 2.78
C LYS A 40 5.99 6.16 1.73
N ASN A 41 5.14 6.24 0.72
CA ASN A 41 5.19 7.28 -0.29
C ASN A 41 3.84 7.34 -0.98
N GLU A 42 3.58 8.41 -1.73
CA GLU A 42 2.34 8.51 -2.50
C GLU A 42 2.53 9.40 -3.72
N THR A 43 1.72 9.14 -4.73
CA THR A 43 1.57 9.98 -5.90
C THR A 43 0.10 10.39 -6.00
N GLU A 44 -0.30 11.02 -7.09
CA GLU A 44 -1.70 11.40 -7.29
C GLU A 44 -2.64 10.21 -7.27
N GLU A 45 -2.20 9.07 -7.79
CA GLU A 45 -3.06 7.91 -7.99
C GLU A 45 -2.72 6.72 -7.10
N PHE A 46 -1.50 6.67 -6.58
CA PHE A 46 -0.98 5.50 -5.88
C PHE A 46 -0.56 5.82 -4.46
N TYR A 47 -0.77 4.82 -3.58
CA TYR A 47 -0.07 4.74 -2.31
C TYR A 47 1.00 3.66 -2.43
N PHE A 48 2.19 3.95 -1.93
CA PHE A 48 3.24 2.94 -1.79
C PHE A 48 3.23 2.51 -0.34
N ILE A 49 2.83 1.28 -0.10
CA ILE A 49 2.59 0.75 1.24
C ILE A 49 3.47 -0.48 1.46
N VAL A 50 3.66 -0.82 2.74
CA VAL A 50 4.28 -2.10 3.10
C VAL A 50 3.18 -3.16 3.05
N ASP A 51 3.25 -4.04 2.07
CA ASP A 51 2.22 -5.05 1.84
C ASP A 51 2.38 -6.26 2.77
N ASN A 52 1.55 -7.27 2.57
CA ASN A 52 1.57 -8.47 3.41
C ASN A 52 2.89 -9.23 3.35
N SER A 53 3.67 -9.04 2.30
CA SER A 53 4.97 -9.70 2.16
C SER A 53 6.10 -8.90 2.81
N GLY A 54 5.81 -7.72 3.32
CA GLY A 54 6.82 -6.85 3.92
C GLY A 54 7.56 -5.99 2.93
N LYS A 55 7.12 -5.96 1.68
CA LYS A 55 7.74 -5.15 0.63
C LYS A 55 6.91 -3.90 0.38
N VAL A 56 7.57 -2.83 -0.03
CA VAL A 56 6.88 -1.61 -0.45
C VAL A 56 6.40 -1.80 -1.88
N SER A 57 5.10 -1.68 -2.06
CA SER A 57 4.45 -1.86 -3.36
C SER A 57 3.43 -0.76 -3.58
N GLY A 58 3.22 -0.40 -4.85
CA GLY A 58 2.29 0.65 -5.23
C GLY A 58 0.92 0.08 -5.59
N PHE A 59 -0.13 0.68 -5.04
CA PHE A 59 -1.51 0.29 -5.33
C PHE A 59 -2.34 1.55 -5.52
N TYR A 60 -3.40 1.45 -6.31
CA TYR A 60 -4.32 2.56 -6.50
C TYR A 60 -4.95 2.98 -5.18
N LYS A 61 -5.13 4.28 -5.01
CA LYS A 61 -5.68 4.85 -3.76
C LYS A 61 -7.11 4.38 -3.49
N ASP A 62 -7.88 4.00 -4.51
CA ASP A 62 -9.25 3.56 -4.30
C ASP A 62 -9.35 2.21 -3.60
N TYR A 63 -8.26 1.47 -3.46
CA TYR A 63 -8.25 0.27 -2.60
C TYR A 63 -8.28 0.61 -1.12
N PHE A 64 -8.06 1.87 -0.78
CA PHE A 64 -7.84 2.29 0.60
C PHE A 64 -8.73 3.46 0.99
N GLN A 65 -8.87 3.61 2.30
CA GLN A 65 -9.37 4.85 2.87
C GLN A 65 -8.49 5.20 4.07
N ASP A 66 -8.55 6.44 4.51
CA ASP A 66 -7.75 6.86 5.66
C ASP A 66 -8.16 6.07 6.90
N ALA A 67 -7.17 5.62 7.61
CA ALA A 67 -7.40 4.86 8.83
C ALA A 67 -7.50 5.76 10.05
#